data_c50c7a3b4931c4d656d6867179daf766
#
_entry.id   c50c7a3b4931c4d656d6867179daf766
#
_cell.length_a   1.000
_cell.length_b   1.000
_cell.length_c   1.000
_cell.angle_alpha   90.00
_cell.angle_beta   90.00
_cell.angle_gamma   90.00
#
_symmetry.space_group_name_H-M   'P 1'
#
loop_
_entity.id
_entity.type
_entity.pdbx_description
1 polymer ?
#
loop_
_entity_poly.entity_id
_entity_poly.type
_entity_poly.pdbx_seq_one_letter_code
_entity_poly.pdbx_strand_id
1 'polypeptide(L)'
;SHALFLKGVDLDTFFEGSRQMVKIYNFLCTEAKTIREKVFMEEQGFKNEFDEYDEMVPHAVLFMEGCAVATGRLLPGERSGDFIIGRVAVLPEFRGRNLGAQIMLALEQEARRVGGKRISLSAQCRASGFYQTLGYREIGEAYLDEFCPHILMEKSL
;
A
#
# COMPACT_ATOMS: atom_id res chain seq x y z
N SER A 1 -19.28 3.81 -0.16
CA SER A 1 -17.99 3.86 -0.06
C SER A 1 -17.59 5.08 0.55
N HIS A 2 -18.20 6.12 0.32
CA HIS A 2 -17.74 7.20 0.68
C HIS A 2 -17.83 7.32 2.05
N ALA A 3 -18.79 6.85 2.55
CA ALA A 3 -18.84 7.01 3.85
C ALA A 3 -17.94 6.22 4.56
N LEU A 4 -17.75 5.14 4.10
CA LEU A 4 -16.78 4.39 4.71
C LEU A 4 -15.70 5.14 4.90
N PHE A 5 -15.56 5.88 4.02
CA PHE A 5 -14.51 6.46 4.01
C PHE A 5 -14.65 7.47 4.76
N LEU A 6 -15.71 7.98 4.86
CA LEU A 6 -15.84 8.93 5.61
C LEU A 6 -15.46 8.54 6.81
N LYS A 7 -15.58 7.37 7.05
CA LYS A 7 -15.00 6.99 8.12
C LYS A 7 -13.66 7.04 7.87
N GLY A 8 -13.26 6.93 6.72
CA GLY A 8 -11.93 6.88 6.54
C GLY A 8 -11.39 8.20 6.25
N VAL A 9 -12.14 9.19 6.21
CA VAL A 9 -11.57 10.44 5.95
C VAL A 9 -11.04 10.98 7.19
N ASP A 10 -9.84 11.38 7.18
CA ASP A 10 -9.23 12.04 8.25
C ASP A 10 -9.62 13.49 8.13
N LEU A 11 -10.50 13.93 9.03
CA LEU A 11 -10.98 15.27 9.00
C LEU A 11 -9.90 16.28 9.27
N ASP A 12 -8.92 15.91 10.06
CA ASP A 12 -7.88 16.87 10.38
C ASP A 12 -7.10 17.15 9.09
N THR A 13 -6.76 16.10 8.34
CA THR A 13 -6.03 16.27 7.11
C THR A 13 -6.91 17.09 6.16
N PHE A 14 -8.16 16.88 6.20
CA PHE A 14 -9.05 17.54 5.30
C PHE A 14 -9.02 19.02 5.58
N PHE A 15 -8.93 19.44 6.83
CA PHE A 15 -8.95 20.83 7.18
C PHE A 15 -7.60 21.51 7.09
N GLU A 16 -6.57 20.82 6.79
CA GLU A 16 -5.28 21.45 6.70
C GLU A 16 -4.96 21.98 5.31
N GLY A 17 -5.96 22.21 4.52
CA GLY A 17 -5.70 22.79 3.23
C GLY A 17 -5.39 21.82 2.12
N SER A 18 -5.01 20.61 2.44
CA SER A 18 -4.81 19.59 1.44
C SER A 18 -5.94 18.64 1.57
N ARG A 19 -6.76 18.50 0.57
CA ARG A 19 -7.85 17.58 0.64
C ARG A 19 -7.35 16.20 0.33
N GLN A 20 -6.96 15.49 1.36
CA GLN A 20 -6.50 14.11 1.23
C GLN A 20 -7.57 13.16 1.70
N MET A 21 -7.77 12.07 0.97
CA MET A 21 -8.76 11.08 1.33
C MET A 21 -8.25 9.71 0.92
N VAL A 22 -8.34 8.73 1.81
CA VAL A 22 -8.00 7.36 1.47
C VAL A 22 -9.30 6.56 1.39
N LYS A 23 -9.47 5.82 0.29
CA LYS A 23 -10.60 4.93 0.14
C LYS A 23 -10.11 3.50 0.00
N ILE A 24 -10.89 2.55 0.53
CA ILE A 24 -10.61 1.12 0.38
C ILE A 24 -11.60 0.54 -0.60
N TYR A 25 -11.08 -0.09 -1.66
CA TYR A 25 -11.91 -0.77 -2.66
C TYR A 25 -11.65 -2.26 -2.54
N ASN A 26 -12.69 -3.08 -2.67
CA ASN A 26 -12.54 -4.54 -2.57
C ASN A 26 -12.36 -5.18 -3.96
N PHE A 27 -11.77 -4.46 -4.88
CA PHE A 27 -11.48 -4.90 -6.23
C PHE A 27 -10.40 -3.98 -6.81
N LEU A 28 -9.79 -4.37 -7.90
CA LEU A 28 -8.78 -3.52 -8.54
C LEU A 28 -9.50 -2.42 -9.31
N CYS A 29 -9.55 -1.24 -8.72
CA CYS A 29 -10.18 -0.10 -9.37
C CYS A 29 -9.25 0.50 -10.41
N THR A 30 -9.81 1.27 -11.33
CA THR A 30 -9.04 1.90 -12.41
C THR A 30 -7.92 2.77 -11.86
N GLU A 31 -8.20 3.51 -10.80
CA GLU A 31 -7.22 4.42 -10.19
C GLU A 31 -5.99 3.65 -9.69
N ALA A 32 -6.21 2.55 -8.97
CA ALA A 32 -5.10 1.76 -8.47
C ALA A 32 -4.32 1.15 -9.63
N LYS A 33 -5.03 0.66 -10.65
CA LYS A 33 -4.39 0.07 -11.79
C LYS A 33 -3.50 1.07 -12.50
N THR A 34 -3.99 2.27 -12.72
CA THR A 34 -3.23 3.32 -13.42
C THR A 34 -1.97 3.70 -12.65
N ILE A 35 -2.07 3.85 -11.33
CA ILE A 35 -0.90 4.19 -10.52
C ILE A 35 0.14 3.08 -10.63
N ARG A 36 -0.29 1.83 -10.53
CA ARG A 36 0.63 0.68 -10.58
C ARG A 36 1.30 0.56 -11.95
N GLU A 37 0.56 0.83 -13.02
CA GLU A 37 1.15 0.83 -14.35
C GLU A 37 2.23 1.91 -14.45
N LYS A 38 1.95 3.10 -13.96
CA LYS A 38 2.91 4.19 -14.06
C LYS A 38 4.16 3.95 -13.21
N VAL A 39 3.99 3.48 -12.01
CA VAL A 39 5.11 3.32 -11.09
C VAL A 39 5.89 2.03 -11.35
N PHE A 40 5.19 0.91 -11.42
CA PHE A 40 5.90 -0.36 -11.48
C PHE A 40 6.29 -0.75 -12.89
N MET A 41 5.46 -0.45 -13.88
CA MET A 41 5.75 -0.86 -15.24
C MET A 41 6.51 0.22 -16.00
N GLU A 42 6.01 1.44 -16.04
CA GLU A 42 6.63 2.49 -16.84
C GLU A 42 7.90 3.03 -16.19
N GLU A 43 7.85 3.33 -14.89
CA GLU A 43 9.01 3.90 -14.21
C GLU A 43 10.05 2.84 -13.85
N GLN A 44 9.62 1.72 -13.28
CA GLN A 44 10.54 0.72 -12.72
C GLN A 44 10.81 -0.47 -13.64
N GLY A 45 10.00 -0.67 -14.67
CA GLY A 45 10.25 -1.69 -15.67
C GLY A 45 9.78 -3.10 -15.34
N PHE A 46 8.94 -3.28 -14.32
CA PHE A 46 8.39 -4.60 -14.04
C PHE A 46 7.39 -4.99 -15.13
N LYS A 47 7.36 -6.27 -15.47
CA LYS A 47 6.48 -6.78 -16.52
C LYS A 47 5.29 -7.55 -15.98
N ASN A 48 5.45 -8.23 -14.85
CA ASN A 48 4.39 -9.04 -14.27
C ASN A 48 3.78 -8.34 -13.07
N GLU A 49 3.09 -7.22 -13.34
CA GLU A 49 2.59 -6.40 -12.25
C GLU A 49 1.24 -6.86 -11.69
N PHE A 50 0.34 -7.30 -12.54
CA PHE A 50 -0.99 -7.68 -12.10
C PHE A 50 -1.10 -9.20 -11.97
N ASP A 51 -1.89 -9.66 -11.01
CA ASP A 51 -2.04 -11.09 -10.76
C ASP A 51 -3.48 -11.45 -10.44
N GLU A 52 -3.69 -12.74 -10.16
CA GLU A 52 -5.03 -13.25 -9.95
C GLU A 52 -5.67 -12.77 -8.66
N TYR A 53 -4.89 -12.27 -7.71
CA TYR A 53 -5.44 -11.83 -6.43
C TYR A 53 -6.07 -10.44 -6.53
N ASP A 54 -5.70 -9.67 -7.53
CA ASP A 54 -6.08 -8.26 -7.61
C ASP A 54 -7.59 -8.01 -7.57
N GLU A 55 -8.38 -8.90 -8.14
CA GLU A 55 -9.82 -8.66 -8.18
C GLU A 55 -10.53 -9.06 -6.90
N MET A 56 -9.83 -9.66 -5.95
CA MET A 56 -10.46 -10.24 -4.78
C MET A 56 -10.01 -9.66 -3.47
N VAL A 57 -9.14 -8.70 -3.49
CA VAL A 57 -8.53 -8.17 -2.26
C VAL A 57 -8.72 -6.66 -2.12
N PRO A 58 -8.60 -6.15 -0.89
CA PRO A 58 -8.72 -4.70 -0.69
C PRO A 58 -7.55 -3.92 -1.28
N HIS A 59 -7.87 -2.82 -1.92
CA HIS A 59 -6.89 -1.87 -2.43
C HIS A 59 -7.16 -0.51 -1.81
N ALA A 60 -6.14 0.10 -1.23
CA ALA A 60 -6.24 1.47 -0.73
C ALA A 60 -5.85 2.43 -1.84
N VAL A 61 -6.57 3.51 -1.99
CA VAL A 61 -6.20 4.56 -2.93
C VAL A 61 -6.27 5.89 -2.20
N LEU A 62 -5.21 6.67 -2.27
CA LEU A 62 -5.17 7.99 -1.66
C LEU A 62 -5.40 9.01 -2.75
N PHE A 63 -6.37 9.88 -2.49
CA PHE A 63 -6.71 10.96 -3.40
C PHE A 63 -6.25 12.28 -2.80
N MET A 64 -5.63 13.13 -3.60
CA MET A 64 -5.30 14.49 -3.23
C MET A 64 -6.01 15.40 -4.19
N GLU A 65 -6.83 16.30 -3.68
CA GLU A 65 -7.61 17.24 -4.50
C GLU A 65 -8.37 16.49 -5.60
N GLY A 66 -8.89 15.32 -5.27
CA GLY A 66 -9.65 14.51 -6.21
C GLY A 66 -8.84 13.66 -7.17
N CYS A 67 -7.51 13.74 -7.12
CA CYS A 67 -6.66 12.96 -8.01
C CYS A 67 -6.06 11.79 -7.26
N ALA A 68 -6.13 10.59 -7.83
CA ALA A 68 -5.54 9.39 -7.22
C ALA A 68 -4.02 9.43 -7.38
N VAL A 69 -3.28 9.39 -6.28
CA VAL A 69 -1.84 9.60 -6.31
C VAL A 69 -1.04 8.49 -5.63
N ALA A 70 -1.67 7.63 -4.85
CA ALA A 70 -0.97 6.54 -4.16
C ALA A 70 -1.90 5.35 -3.99
N THR A 71 -1.34 4.15 -3.87
CA THR A 71 -2.14 2.94 -3.72
C THR A 71 -1.33 1.87 -2.97
N GLY A 72 -2.00 0.82 -2.54
CA GLY A 72 -1.44 -0.37 -1.96
C GLY A 72 -2.52 -1.42 -1.82
N ARG A 73 -2.15 -2.69 -1.68
CA ARG A 73 -3.15 -3.76 -1.53
C ARG A 73 -2.86 -4.62 -0.30
N LEU A 74 -3.89 -5.31 0.18
CA LEU A 74 -3.82 -6.15 1.36
C LEU A 74 -4.26 -7.56 0.99
N LEU A 75 -3.38 -8.55 1.16
CA LEU A 75 -3.71 -9.94 0.92
C LEU A 75 -3.74 -10.70 2.22
N PRO A 76 -4.53 -11.77 2.31
CA PRO A 76 -4.44 -12.66 3.47
C PRO A 76 -3.11 -13.43 3.40
N GLY A 77 -2.52 -13.68 4.53
CA GLY A 77 -1.31 -14.49 4.63
C GLY A 77 -1.65 -15.96 4.82
N GLU A 78 -0.64 -16.76 5.14
CA GLU A 78 -0.84 -18.19 5.25
C GLU A 78 -1.62 -18.61 6.49
N ARG A 79 -1.41 -17.93 7.60
CA ARG A 79 -2.06 -18.27 8.85
C ARG A 79 -3.11 -17.24 9.22
N SER A 80 -4.06 -17.67 10.04
CA SER A 80 -5.07 -16.75 10.54
C SER A 80 -4.41 -15.59 11.27
N GLY A 81 -4.80 -14.40 10.96
CA GLY A 81 -4.22 -13.20 11.55
C GLY A 81 -3.02 -12.64 10.80
N ASP A 82 -2.50 -13.36 9.81
CA ASP A 82 -1.38 -12.87 9.00
C ASP A 82 -1.92 -12.23 7.73
N PHE A 83 -1.40 -11.05 7.42
CA PHE A 83 -1.77 -10.35 6.19
C PHE A 83 -0.51 -9.86 5.49
N ILE A 84 -0.61 -9.62 4.20
CA ILE A 84 0.51 -9.18 3.37
C ILE A 84 0.12 -7.86 2.72
N ILE A 85 0.92 -6.82 2.91
CA ILE A 85 0.75 -5.57 2.19
C ILE A 85 1.71 -5.58 1.02
N GLY A 86 1.23 -5.18 -0.14
CA GLY A 86 2.07 -5.10 -1.31
C GLY A 86 1.59 -4.04 -2.27
N ARG A 87 2.32 -3.89 -3.35
CA ARG A 87 1.99 -2.96 -4.44
C ARG A 87 1.80 -1.52 -3.93
N VAL A 88 2.61 -1.12 -2.94
CA VAL A 88 2.56 0.25 -2.42
C VAL A 88 3.29 1.14 -3.39
N ALA A 89 2.62 2.14 -3.90
CA ALA A 89 3.17 3.02 -4.91
C ALA A 89 2.66 4.44 -4.74
N VAL A 90 3.54 5.41 -4.95
CA VAL A 90 3.19 6.84 -4.93
C VAL A 90 3.68 7.42 -6.25
N LEU A 91 2.82 8.17 -6.94
CA LEU A 91 3.24 8.80 -8.19
C LEU A 91 4.44 9.72 -7.94
N PRO A 92 5.42 9.77 -8.85
CA PRO A 92 6.66 10.51 -8.60
C PRO A 92 6.46 11.96 -8.17
N GLU A 93 5.50 12.64 -8.76
CA GLU A 93 5.27 14.07 -8.47
C GLU A 93 4.79 14.30 -7.05
N PHE A 94 4.30 13.26 -6.39
CA PHE A 94 3.71 13.40 -5.06
C PHE A 94 4.56 12.75 -3.96
N ARG A 95 5.76 12.31 -4.29
CA ARG A 95 6.66 11.71 -3.30
C ARG A 95 7.21 12.77 -2.35
N GLY A 96 7.65 12.32 -1.18
CA GLY A 96 8.18 13.25 -0.18
C GLY A 96 7.11 13.93 0.64
N ARG A 97 5.87 13.47 0.58
CA ARG A 97 4.75 14.05 1.32
C ARG A 97 4.11 13.05 2.27
N ASN A 98 4.83 12.02 2.61
CA ASN A 98 4.37 11.01 3.57
C ASN A 98 3.13 10.22 3.11
N LEU A 99 2.87 10.16 1.81
CA LEU A 99 1.67 9.49 1.31
C LEU A 99 1.78 7.98 1.38
N GLY A 100 2.97 7.43 1.17
CA GLY A 100 3.18 6.00 1.32
C GLY A 100 2.89 5.53 2.73
N ALA A 101 3.28 6.32 3.73
CA ALA A 101 2.99 6.00 5.13
C ALA A 101 1.49 6.01 5.40
N GLN A 102 0.76 6.92 4.77
CA GLN A 102 -0.70 6.97 4.93
C GLN A 102 -1.37 5.76 4.31
N ILE A 103 -0.89 5.28 3.16
CA ILE A 103 -1.38 4.06 2.55
C ILE A 103 -1.11 2.87 3.49
N MET A 104 0.09 2.79 4.05
CA MET A 104 0.45 1.71 4.96
C MET A 104 -0.46 1.72 6.18
N LEU A 105 -0.69 2.89 6.77
CA LEU A 105 -1.53 3.00 7.94
C LEU A 105 -2.97 2.58 7.63
N ALA A 106 -3.50 2.97 6.49
CA ALA A 106 -4.87 2.60 6.11
C ALA A 106 -4.99 1.09 5.95
N LEU A 107 -3.99 0.44 5.34
CA LEU A 107 -4.04 -1.00 5.15
C LEU A 107 -3.83 -1.76 6.47
N GLU A 108 -3.00 -1.24 7.37
CA GLU A 108 -2.86 -1.83 8.69
C GLU A 108 -4.16 -1.73 9.47
N GLN A 109 -4.87 -0.61 9.35
CA GLN A 109 -6.15 -0.45 10.02
C GLN A 109 -7.19 -1.41 9.44
N GLU A 110 -7.16 -1.61 8.13
CA GLU A 110 -8.07 -2.56 7.50
C GLU A 110 -7.75 -3.99 7.97
N ALA A 111 -6.48 -4.34 8.09
CA ALA A 111 -6.10 -5.66 8.60
C ALA A 111 -6.58 -5.83 10.05
N ARG A 112 -6.41 -4.80 10.89
CA ARG A 112 -6.87 -4.89 12.28
C ARG A 112 -8.38 -5.07 12.35
N ARG A 113 -9.10 -4.38 11.47
CA ARG A 113 -10.56 -4.44 11.47
C ARG A 113 -11.06 -5.86 11.26
N VAL A 114 -10.32 -6.68 10.50
CA VAL A 114 -10.71 -8.05 10.23
C VAL A 114 -9.90 -9.07 11.04
N GLY A 115 -9.33 -8.64 12.14
CA GLY A 115 -8.64 -9.56 13.07
C GLY A 115 -7.17 -9.78 12.81
N GLY A 116 -6.54 -8.94 11.99
CA GLY A 116 -5.13 -9.10 11.69
C GLY A 116 -4.24 -8.87 12.89
N LYS A 117 -3.18 -9.69 13.00
CA LYS A 117 -2.22 -9.58 14.08
C LYS A 117 -0.82 -9.31 13.60
N ARG A 118 -0.56 -9.55 12.34
CA ARG A 118 0.78 -9.34 11.78
C ARG A 118 0.70 -9.00 10.31
N ILE A 119 1.56 -8.08 9.88
CA ILE A 119 1.73 -7.75 8.48
C ILE A 119 3.10 -8.20 8.04
N SER A 120 3.19 -8.84 6.89
CA SER A 120 4.46 -9.05 6.21
C SER A 120 4.41 -8.36 4.85
N LEU A 121 5.58 -8.09 4.30
CA LEU A 121 5.67 -7.51 2.97
C LEU A 121 7.03 -7.83 2.36
N SER A 122 7.10 -7.78 1.03
CA SER A 122 8.32 -7.94 0.30
C SER A 122 8.76 -6.55 -0.15
N ALA A 123 9.71 -5.97 0.57
CA ALA A 123 10.14 -4.60 0.31
C ALA A 123 11.25 -4.59 -0.71
N GLN A 124 11.19 -3.65 -1.67
CA GLN A 124 12.38 -3.39 -2.47
C GLN A 124 13.47 -2.96 -1.51
N CYS A 125 14.68 -3.50 -1.65
CA CYS A 125 15.74 -3.24 -0.66
C CYS A 125 15.98 -1.74 -0.46
N ARG A 126 15.89 -0.95 -1.51
CA ARG A 126 16.10 0.50 -1.41
C ARG A 126 15.01 1.18 -0.57
N ALA A 127 13.88 0.54 -0.34
CA ALA A 127 12.79 1.09 0.44
C ALA A 127 12.75 0.54 1.87
N SER A 128 13.69 -0.32 2.24
CA SER A 128 13.68 -0.94 3.56
C SER A 128 13.67 0.09 4.69
N GLY A 129 14.47 1.16 4.55
CA GLY A 129 14.51 2.21 5.57
C GLY A 129 13.17 2.86 5.81
N PHE A 130 12.38 3.05 4.75
CA PHE A 130 11.06 3.62 4.88
C PHE A 130 10.17 2.69 5.73
N TYR A 131 10.18 1.40 5.45
CA TYR A 131 9.36 0.47 6.21
C TYR A 131 9.86 0.33 7.65
N GLN A 132 11.16 0.45 7.86
CA GLN A 132 11.70 0.41 9.22
C GLN A 132 11.14 1.57 10.06
N THR A 133 10.98 2.74 9.47
CA THR A 133 10.41 3.87 10.20
C THR A 133 8.95 3.63 10.60
N LEU A 134 8.29 2.67 9.95
CA LEU A 134 6.90 2.33 10.25
C LEU A 134 6.80 1.14 11.20
N GLY A 135 7.93 0.63 11.68
CA GLY A 135 7.93 -0.46 12.65
C GLY A 135 8.17 -1.85 12.05
N TYR A 136 8.50 -1.93 10.77
CA TYR A 136 8.79 -3.22 10.13
C TYR A 136 10.27 -3.57 10.33
N ARG A 137 10.56 -4.87 10.41
CA ARG A 137 11.94 -5.33 10.53
C ARG A 137 12.23 -6.33 9.41
N GLU A 138 13.48 -6.34 8.96
CA GLU A 138 13.89 -7.25 7.90
C GLU A 138 14.01 -8.68 8.42
N ILE A 139 13.60 -9.64 7.58
CA ILE A 139 13.66 -11.05 7.91
C ILE A 139 14.43 -11.76 6.82
N GLY A 140 15.50 -12.44 7.18
CA GLY A 140 16.27 -13.25 6.23
C GLY A 140 17.13 -12.42 5.28
N GLU A 141 17.39 -12.97 4.12
CA GLU A 141 18.28 -12.36 3.16
C GLU A 141 17.55 -11.82 1.94
N ALA A 142 18.19 -10.91 1.25
CA ALA A 142 17.61 -10.33 0.05
C ALA A 142 17.48 -11.36 -1.07
N TYR A 143 16.52 -11.19 -1.93
CA TYR A 143 16.26 -12.05 -3.08
C TYR A 143 15.80 -11.20 -4.26
N LEU A 144 15.84 -11.77 -5.46
CA LEU A 144 15.43 -11.02 -6.64
C LEU A 144 13.97 -11.28 -6.98
N ASP A 145 13.24 -10.20 -7.26
CA ASP A 145 11.92 -10.30 -7.84
C ASP A 145 12.09 -9.61 -9.20
N GLU A 146 12.03 -10.38 -10.27
CA GLU A 146 12.46 -9.99 -11.60
C GLU A 146 13.92 -9.53 -11.48
N PHE A 147 14.23 -8.26 -11.73
CA PHE A 147 15.58 -7.77 -11.64
C PHE A 147 15.86 -7.00 -10.37
N CYS A 148 14.88 -6.83 -9.51
CA CYS A 148 14.97 -5.90 -8.38
C CYS A 148 15.20 -6.65 -7.07
N PRO A 149 16.20 -6.27 -6.26
CA PRO A 149 16.42 -6.91 -4.96
C PRO A 149 15.30 -6.54 -3.98
N HIS A 150 14.79 -7.55 -3.31
CA HIS A 150 13.75 -7.40 -2.30
C HIS A 150 14.16 -8.08 -1.01
N ILE A 151 13.52 -7.72 0.09
CA ILE A 151 13.71 -8.39 1.37
C ILE A 151 12.38 -8.49 2.08
N LEU A 152 12.14 -9.61 2.74
CA LEU A 152 10.94 -9.82 3.51
C LEU A 152 11.01 -8.96 4.76
N MET A 153 9.91 -8.31 5.10
CA MET A 153 9.82 -7.53 6.33
C MET A 153 8.51 -7.82 7.03
N GLU A 154 8.47 -7.69 8.35
CA GLU A 154 7.24 -7.92 9.08
C GLU A 154 7.08 -7.00 10.28
N LYS A 155 5.84 -6.86 10.74
CA LYS A 155 5.46 -6.03 11.86
C LYS A 155 4.29 -6.68 12.59
N SER A 156 4.36 -6.70 13.92
CA SER A 156 3.21 -7.13 14.72
C SER A 156 2.24 -5.96 14.88
N LEU A 157 0.97 -6.23 14.71
CA LEU A 157 -0.06 -5.22 14.89
C LEU A 157 -0.57 -5.18 16.36
#